data_1f208bd574ae46e9498fd8a8b7db5f6f
#
_entry.id   1f208bd574ae46e9498fd8a8b7db5f6f
#
_cell.length_a   1.000
_cell.length_b   1.000
_cell.length_c   1.000
_cell.angle_alpha   90.00
_cell.angle_beta   90.00
_cell.angle_gamma   90.00
#
_symmetry.space_group_name_H-M   'P 1'
#
loop_
_entity.id
_entity.type
_entity.pdbx_description
1 polymer ?
#
loop_
_entity_poly.entity_id
_entity_poly.type
_entity_poly.pdbx_seq_one_letter_code
_entity_poly.pdbx_strand_id
1 'polypeptide(L)'
;MPVACSLSTIALYASTDKKAAADLNADTVMLTIYKNNSATSMTCSATATTTLHQVVSNTCTSSPVSFNAGDTLGMEWTHSNASFTLYTQYGAGLRCQ
;
A
#
# COMPACT_ATOMS: atom_id res chain seq x y z
N MET A 1 2.21 -4.51 18.81
CA MET A 1 3.14 -3.35 18.99
C MET A 1 3.90 -3.52 20.30
N PRO A 2 5.21 -3.40 20.28
CA PRO A 2 6.00 -3.49 21.53
C PRO A 2 5.84 -2.27 22.41
N VAL A 3 5.52 -1.10 21.83
CA VAL A 3 5.27 0.14 22.56
C VAL A 3 4.06 0.85 21.95
N ALA A 4 3.44 1.73 22.73
CA ALA A 4 2.34 2.56 22.25
C ALA A 4 2.88 3.59 21.25
N CYS A 5 2.15 3.80 20.16
CA CYS A 5 2.50 4.77 19.13
C CYS A 5 1.28 5.15 18.29
N SER A 6 1.43 6.17 17.45
CA SER A 6 0.40 6.59 16.50
C SER A 6 0.95 6.54 15.08
N LEU A 7 0.13 6.03 14.17
CA LEU A 7 0.44 5.97 12.75
C LEU A 7 -0.45 6.96 12.00
N SER A 8 0.12 7.89 11.26
CA SER A 8 -0.64 8.90 10.51
C SER A 8 -0.22 9.05 9.06
N THR A 9 0.91 8.48 8.67
CA THR A 9 1.46 8.66 7.33
C THR A 9 1.90 7.32 6.76
N ILE A 10 1.55 7.08 5.50
CA ILE A 10 2.01 5.95 4.70
C ILE A 10 2.76 6.50 3.49
N ALA A 11 3.98 6.06 3.27
CA ALA A 11 4.71 6.31 2.04
C ALA A 11 4.67 5.03 1.21
N LEU A 12 4.04 5.10 0.04
CA LEU A 12 3.75 3.95 -0.82
C LEU A 12 4.44 4.12 -2.16
N TYR A 13 4.94 3.02 -2.73
CA TYR A 13 5.41 3.01 -4.10
C TYR A 13 4.87 1.80 -4.85
N ALA A 14 4.76 1.93 -6.18
CA ALA A 14 4.41 0.86 -7.08
C ALA A 14 5.13 1.04 -8.42
N SER A 15 5.49 -0.06 -9.07
CA SER A 15 6.05 -0.05 -10.40
C SER A 15 5.61 -1.29 -11.17
N THR A 16 5.41 -1.16 -12.47
CA THR A 16 5.14 -2.31 -13.33
C THR A 16 6.47 -2.98 -13.68
N ASP A 17 6.64 -4.22 -13.22
CA ASP A 17 7.86 -4.98 -13.44
C ASP A 17 7.84 -5.75 -14.76
N LYS A 18 6.67 -6.31 -15.10
CA LYS A 18 6.49 -7.11 -16.32
C LYS A 18 5.05 -7.01 -16.79
N LYS A 19 4.85 -6.93 -18.10
CA LYS A 19 3.53 -6.99 -18.70
C LYS A 19 3.61 -7.59 -20.11
N ALA A 20 2.50 -8.16 -20.58
CA ALA A 20 2.38 -8.51 -22.01
C ALA A 20 2.23 -7.22 -22.84
N ALA A 21 2.73 -7.24 -24.08
CA ALA A 21 2.66 -6.07 -24.95
C ALA A 21 1.24 -5.57 -25.21
N ALA A 22 0.25 -6.46 -25.16
CA ALA A 22 -1.17 -6.11 -25.34
C ALA A 22 -1.86 -5.60 -24.09
N ASP A 23 -1.21 -5.66 -22.92
CA ASP A 23 -1.81 -5.19 -21.67
C ASP A 23 -1.62 -3.68 -21.55
N LEU A 24 -2.70 -2.94 -21.77
CA LEU A 24 -2.70 -1.47 -21.70
C LEU A 24 -3.26 -0.94 -20.40
N ASN A 25 -3.60 -1.81 -19.45
CA ASN A 25 -4.21 -1.39 -18.19
C ASN A 25 -3.15 -1.11 -17.14
N ALA A 26 -3.33 -0.02 -16.42
CA ALA A 26 -2.54 0.28 -15.24
C ALA A 26 -3.03 -0.55 -14.04
N ASP A 27 -2.21 -0.68 -13.03
CA ASP A 27 -2.56 -1.38 -11.80
C ASP A 27 -2.52 -0.41 -10.62
N THR A 28 -3.66 -0.25 -9.95
CA THR A 28 -3.73 0.52 -8.71
C THR A 28 -3.57 -0.40 -7.53
N VAL A 29 -2.50 -0.18 -6.78
CA VAL A 29 -2.21 -0.91 -5.54
C VAL A 29 -2.74 -0.10 -4.37
N MET A 30 -3.48 -0.73 -3.47
CA MET A 30 -4.01 -0.08 -2.28
C MET A 30 -3.60 -0.85 -1.03
N LEU A 31 -3.08 -0.12 -0.05
CA LEU A 31 -2.76 -0.64 1.27
C LEU A 31 -3.82 -0.16 2.26
N THR A 32 -4.37 -1.08 3.03
CA THR A 32 -5.25 -0.78 4.17
C THR A 32 -4.57 -1.24 5.45
N ILE A 33 -4.54 -0.37 6.44
CA ILE A 33 -3.96 -0.69 7.75
C ILE A 33 -5.03 -1.33 8.62
N TYR A 34 -4.67 -2.44 9.24
CA TYR A 34 -5.52 -3.18 10.17
C TYR A 34 -4.99 -3.03 11.59
N LYS A 35 -5.89 -2.91 12.53
CA LYS A 35 -5.60 -2.91 13.96
C LYS A 35 -6.39 -4.04 14.61
N ASN A 36 -5.70 -4.96 15.27
CA ASN A 36 -6.33 -6.10 15.96
C ASN A 36 -7.31 -6.84 15.04
N ASN A 37 -6.89 -7.14 13.81
CA ASN A 37 -7.64 -7.84 12.77
C ASN A 37 -8.87 -7.09 12.25
N SER A 38 -9.00 -5.81 12.53
CA SER A 38 -10.07 -4.96 11.99
C SER A 38 -9.50 -3.86 11.11
N ALA A 39 -10.14 -3.61 9.98
CA ALA A 39 -9.73 -2.54 9.08
C ALA A 39 -9.89 -1.18 9.76
N THR A 40 -8.89 -0.33 9.61
CA THR A 40 -8.97 1.07 10.01
C THR A 40 -9.35 1.92 8.80
N SER A 41 -9.59 3.21 9.02
CA SER A 41 -9.81 4.16 7.92
C SER A 41 -8.52 4.53 7.18
N MET A 42 -7.37 4.06 7.64
CA MET A 42 -6.10 4.43 7.06
C MET A 42 -5.79 3.60 5.82
N THR A 43 -5.84 4.25 4.67
CA THR A 43 -5.56 3.63 3.37
C THR A 43 -4.64 4.52 2.55
N CYS A 44 -3.89 3.91 1.64
CA CYS A 44 -3.09 4.64 0.68
C CYS A 44 -3.02 3.86 -0.62
N SER A 45 -3.06 4.55 -1.75
CA SER A 45 -2.99 3.90 -3.05
C SER A 45 -2.00 4.60 -3.97
N ALA A 46 -1.43 3.82 -4.89
CA ALA A 46 -0.61 4.32 -5.98
C ALA A 46 -0.93 3.51 -7.24
N THR A 47 -0.94 4.19 -8.39
CA THR A 47 -1.24 3.55 -9.67
C THR A 47 0.05 3.41 -10.46
N ALA A 48 0.50 2.17 -10.64
CA ALA A 48 1.61 1.86 -11.52
C ALA A 48 1.16 2.04 -12.97
N THR A 49 1.99 2.70 -13.77
CA THR A 49 1.70 2.94 -15.18
C THR A 49 1.99 1.70 -16.02
N THR A 50 1.64 1.76 -17.31
CA THR A 50 1.98 0.69 -18.25
C THR A 50 3.45 0.75 -18.71
N THR A 51 4.19 1.76 -18.31
CA THR A 51 5.64 1.87 -18.59
C THR A 51 6.41 1.00 -17.61
N LEU A 52 7.20 0.06 -18.14
CA LEU A 52 8.00 -0.84 -17.31
C LEU A 52 9.02 -0.06 -16.47
N HIS A 53 9.17 -0.49 -15.24
CA HIS A 53 10.15 0.02 -14.27
C HIS A 53 9.98 1.50 -13.90
N GLN A 54 8.84 2.12 -14.25
CA GLN A 54 8.53 3.46 -13.79
C GLN A 54 7.96 3.40 -12.39
N VAL A 55 8.68 3.96 -11.43
CA VAL A 55 8.24 4.01 -10.03
C VAL A 55 7.28 5.17 -9.85
N VAL A 56 6.10 4.85 -9.32
CA VAL A 56 5.12 5.84 -8.90
C VAL A 56 5.04 5.78 -7.38
N SER A 57 5.17 6.91 -6.72
CA SER A 57 5.09 7.00 -5.27
C SER A 57 3.95 7.90 -4.84
N ASN A 58 3.41 7.64 -3.66
CA ASN A 58 2.39 8.46 -3.04
C ASN A 58 2.57 8.44 -1.53
N THR A 59 2.39 9.60 -0.91
CA THR A 59 2.40 9.74 0.54
C THR A 59 1.03 10.15 0.99
N CYS A 60 0.40 9.32 1.81
CA CYS A 60 -0.94 9.56 2.33
C CYS A 60 -0.86 9.91 3.80
N THR A 61 -1.59 10.95 4.19
CA THR A 61 -1.71 11.39 5.58
C THR A 61 -3.17 11.31 5.99
N SER A 62 -3.43 10.81 7.16
CA SER A 62 -4.79 10.68 7.68
C SER A 62 -4.85 11.04 9.15
N SER A 63 -6.07 11.00 9.72
CA SER A 63 -6.22 11.06 11.17
C SER A 63 -5.42 9.93 11.81
N PRO A 64 -4.70 10.19 12.90
CA PRO A 64 -3.84 9.17 13.51
C PRO A 64 -4.64 7.94 13.96
N VAL A 65 -4.06 6.77 13.72
CA VAL A 65 -4.53 5.51 14.30
C VAL A 65 -3.58 5.18 15.45
N SER A 66 -4.12 5.13 16.66
CA SER A 66 -3.33 4.87 17.86
C SER A 66 -3.24 3.37 18.12
N PHE A 67 -2.05 2.92 18.45
CA PHE A 67 -1.79 1.55 18.87
C PHE A 67 -1.26 1.57 20.29
N ASN A 68 -1.81 0.69 21.13
CA ASN A 68 -1.29 0.42 22.47
C ASN A 68 -0.27 -0.72 22.41
N ALA A 69 0.57 -0.81 23.44
CA ALA A 69 1.45 -1.97 23.57
C ALA A 69 0.60 -3.24 23.57
N GLY A 70 0.99 -4.24 22.78
CA GLY A 70 0.26 -5.48 22.63
C GLY A 70 -0.73 -5.53 21.47
N ASP A 71 -1.11 -4.37 20.91
CA ASP A 71 -1.95 -4.35 19.71
C ASP A 71 -1.19 -4.93 18.52
N THR A 72 -1.94 -5.53 17.58
CA THR A 72 -1.38 -6.00 16.32
C THR A 72 -1.64 -5.01 15.21
N LEU A 73 -0.61 -4.80 14.37
CA LEU A 73 -0.72 -4.03 13.15
C LEU A 73 -0.68 -5.01 11.99
N GLY A 74 -1.71 -4.97 11.15
CA GLY A 74 -1.78 -5.76 9.92
C GLY A 74 -1.86 -4.87 8.71
N MET A 75 -1.57 -5.44 7.55
CA MET A 75 -1.63 -4.76 6.27
C MET A 75 -2.37 -5.64 5.28
N GLU A 76 -3.33 -5.05 4.57
CA GLU A 76 -3.99 -5.70 3.45
C GLU A 76 -3.62 -4.97 2.17
N TRP A 77 -3.09 -5.72 1.21
CA TRP A 77 -2.76 -5.22 -0.12
C TRP A 77 -3.82 -5.69 -1.12
N THR A 78 -4.36 -4.76 -1.88
CA THR A 78 -5.25 -5.08 -3.02
C THR A 78 -4.73 -4.39 -4.27
N HIS A 79 -5.09 -4.92 -5.44
CA HIS A 79 -4.75 -4.32 -6.71
C HIS A 79 -5.89 -4.45 -7.70
N SER A 80 -5.98 -3.49 -8.64
CA SER A 80 -7.13 -3.39 -9.54
C SER A 80 -7.00 -4.24 -10.80
N ASN A 81 -5.77 -4.52 -11.24
CA ASN A 81 -5.53 -5.31 -12.45
C ASN A 81 -5.20 -6.76 -12.07
N ALA A 82 -6.16 -7.66 -12.29
CA ALA A 82 -6.00 -9.08 -11.99
C ALA A 82 -5.42 -9.88 -13.17
N SER A 83 -4.87 -9.21 -14.19
CA SER A 83 -4.29 -9.87 -15.36
C SER A 83 -3.06 -10.66 -14.97
N PHE A 84 -2.96 -11.90 -15.45
CA PHE A 84 -1.77 -12.73 -15.26
C PHE A 84 -0.58 -12.26 -16.10
N THR A 85 -0.78 -11.29 -16.97
CA THR A 85 0.27 -10.74 -17.83
C THR A 85 0.93 -9.50 -17.25
N LEU A 86 0.43 -9.01 -16.11
CA LEU A 86 0.96 -7.83 -15.42
C LEU A 86 1.53 -8.23 -14.07
N TYR A 87 2.76 -7.83 -13.81
CA TYR A 87 3.40 -8.01 -12.51
C TYR A 87 3.77 -6.63 -11.96
N THR A 88 3.25 -6.30 -10.79
CA THR A 88 3.50 -5.02 -10.12
C THR A 88 4.33 -5.25 -8.88
N GLN A 89 5.44 -4.52 -8.75
CA GLN A 89 6.18 -4.44 -7.49
C GLN A 89 5.64 -3.28 -6.68
N TYR A 90 5.52 -3.47 -5.38
CA TYR A 90 5.02 -2.44 -4.48
C TYR A 90 5.61 -2.60 -3.09
N GLY A 91 5.62 -1.51 -2.36
CA GLY A 91 6.06 -1.51 -0.98
C GLY A 91 5.62 -0.25 -0.28
N ALA A 92 5.78 -0.24 1.04
CA ALA A 92 5.38 0.89 1.85
C ALA A 92 6.34 1.11 3.00
N GLY A 93 6.53 2.39 3.35
CA GLY A 93 7.17 2.82 4.57
C GLY A 93 6.10 3.32 5.54
N LEU A 94 6.17 2.84 6.79
CA LEU A 94 5.29 3.23 7.87
C LEU A 94 6.14 3.72 9.02
N ARG A 95 5.69 4.78 9.68
CA ARG A 95 6.35 5.27 10.88
C ARG A 95 5.31 5.44 11.98
N CYS A 96 5.48 4.67 13.03
CA CYS A 96 4.65 4.77 14.22
C CYS A 96 5.39 5.61 15.26
N GLN A 97 4.77 6.67 15.71
CA GLN A 97 5.40 7.66 16.60
C GLN A 97 4.69 7.75 17.94
#